data_3b51a21608670f93bd22afb175eb166d
#
_entry.id   3b51a21608670f93bd22afb175eb166d
#
_cell.length_a   1.000
_cell.length_b   1.000
_cell.length_c   1.000
_cell.angle_alpha   90.00
_cell.angle_beta   90.00
_cell.angle_gamma   90.00
#
_symmetry.space_group_name_H-M   'P 1'
#
loop_
_entity.id
_entity.type
_entity.pdbx_description
1 polymer ?
#
loop_
_entity_poly.entity_id
_entity_poly.type
_entity_poly.pdbx_seq_one_letter_code
_entity_poly.pdbx_strand_id
1 'polypeptide(L)'
;MPTGRAEARDRDRTMNQQTNIRSTADYQAMDAAHHWHPFSDMADLNRKGSRVIASAQGVWLTDTDGNRFIDGMSGLWCVNVGYGREEIVEAVARQLRDLPYYNTFFQCTHPAAAEFAEALANVAPPQMNRVFFTNSGSESNDTVFRLARVYWDCLGKPSKKIFIGRKNGYHGSTATATSMGGMSAMHGQSGLPFNGFAHIDQPYWYGEGRPEGLSPEEFGKLRARQLEEKIDELGEDNVCAFVAEPIQGAGGVIIPPESYWPEIQRICNEREILLITDEVICGFGRTGSWWGAETYGVTPDLMPIAKGMTSGYQPMGGVFISDRVAGPVMEKAGEFYHGYTYSGHPAACAAGLASLRILQEEKLVERVRDVLAPRMARLWAGLADHPLVGETRTKGFLGAIELVKNKETGERFDGDLGVGGMARDLCVGKNGLVMRAVGDTMIASPPYVMTEEELDEMAARARRTLDDLADKLTREGHL
;
A
#
# COMPACT_ATOMS: atom_id res chain seq x y z
N MET A 1 12.35 39.35 44.91
CA MET A 1 11.25 39.31 43.96
C MET A 1 11.68 39.81 42.60
N PRO A 2 11.70 38.96 41.61
CA PRO A 2 11.17 39.27 40.30
C PRO A 2 10.61 38.00 39.61
N THR A 3 9.32 37.74 39.71
CA THR A 3 8.63 36.58 39.10
C THR A 3 7.53 36.95 38.09
N GLY A 4 7.39 38.23 37.73
CA GLY A 4 6.29 38.70 36.88
C GLY A 4 6.64 38.93 35.38
N ARG A 5 7.93 38.81 34.95
CA ARG A 5 8.35 39.13 33.59
C ARG A 5 8.60 37.89 32.69
N ALA A 6 8.67 36.69 33.24
CA ALA A 6 8.86 35.45 32.48
C ALA A 6 7.55 34.90 31.92
N GLU A 7 6.46 34.98 32.70
CA GLU A 7 5.14 34.46 32.28
C GLU A 7 4.45 35.33 31.21
N ALA A 8 4.73 36.63 31.15
CA ALA A 8 4.22 37.51 30.12
C ALA A 8 4.89 37.27 28.76
N ARG A 9 6.18 36.86 28.73
CA ARG A 9 6.89 36.58 27.48
C ARG A 9 6.53 35.21 26.88
N ASP A 10 6.03 34.27 27.65
CA ASP A 10 5.60 32.97 27.15
C ASP A 10 4.18 33.04 26.56
N ARG A 11 3.31 33.89 27.10
CA ARG A 11 1.97 34.14 26.52
C ARG A 11 1.99 34.95 25.21
N ASP A 12 2.94 35.85 25.05
CA ASP A 12 3.12 36.60 23.78
C ASP A 12 3.76 35.73 22.66
N ARG A 13 4.52 34.69 23.03
CA ARG A 13 5.06 33.73 22.03
C ARG A 13 4.00 32.77 21.49
N THR A 14 2.98 32.43 22.27
CA THR A 14 1.86 31.58 21.86
C THR A 14 0.80 32.32 21.05
N MET A 15 0.71 33.64 21.14
CA MET A 15 -0.27 34.42 20.36
C MET A 15 0.25 34.98 19.03
N ASN A 16 1.55 34.91 18.74
CA ASN A 16 2.13 35.48 17.51
C ASN A 16 2.62 34.44 16.48
N GLN A 17 2.22 33.19 16.63
CA GLN A 17 2.26 32.18 15.55
C GLN A 17 0.84 31.99 14.95
N GLN A 18 0.14 33.07 14.60
CA GLN A 18 -0.70 33.04 13.44
C GLN A 18 0.25 32.89 12.25
N THR A 19 0.56 31.65 11.91
CA THR A 19 1.07 31.34 10.57
C THR A 19 0.14 32.07 9.61
N ASN A 20 0.65 33.07 8.89
CA ASN A 20 -0.03 33.68 7.75
C ASN A 20 -0.28 32.54 6.75
N ILE A 21 -1.38 31.81 6.94
CA ILE A 21 -1.80 30.79 5.97
C ILE A 21 -2.14 31.59 4.72
N ARG A 22 -1.35 31.40 3.69
CA ARG A 22 -1.57 31.99 2.36
C ARG A 22 -2.90 31.45 1.83
N SER A 23 -3.49 32.15 0.88
CA SER A 23 -4.72 31.66 0.23
C SER A 23 -4.46 30.34 -0.52
N THR A 24 -5.49 29.55 -0.72
CA THR A 24 -5.41 28.33 -1.55
C THR A 24 -4.83 28.66 -2.93
N ALA A 25 -5.21 29.79 -3.52
CA ALA A 25 -4.71 30.25 -4.81
C ALA A 25 -3.19 30.53 -4.77
N ASP A 26 -2.66 31.11 -3.68
CA ASP A 26 -1.22 31.33 -3.54
C ASP A 26 -0.46 30.01 -3.46
N TYR A 27 -0.98 29.02 -2.70
CA TYR A 27 -0.38 27.69 -2.65
C TYR A 27 -0.41 26.98 -3.99
N GLN A 28 -1.55 27.04 -4.71
CA GLN A 28 -1.68 26.46 -6.05
C GLN A 28 -0.72 27.11 -7.07
N ALA A 29 -0.52 28.42 -7.00
CA ALA A 29 0.42 29.11 -7.85
C ALA A 29 1.88 28.68 -7.60
N MET A 30 2.28 28.56 -6.33
CA MET A 30 3.61 28.05 -5.95
C MET A 30 3.82 26.60 -6.37
N ASP A 31 2.80 25.76 -6.14
CA ASP A 31 2.79 24.36 -6.49
C ASP A 31 2.97 24.17 -8.01
N ALA A 32 2.17 24.85 -8.80
CA ALA A 32 2.23 24.82 -10.26
C ALA A 32 3.58 25.32 -10.83
N ALA A 33 4.23 26.25 -10.13
CA ALA A 33 5.50 26.82 -10.57
C ALA A 33 6.73 25.95 -10.23
N HIS A 34 6.68 25.18 -9.14
CA HIS A 34 7.90 24.60 -8.56
C HIS A 34 7.81 23.13 -8.18
N HIS A 35 6.61 22.51 -8.10
CA HIS A 35 6.44 21.15 -7.65
C HIS A 35 6.06 20.22 -8.80
N TRP A 36 6.84 19.15 -8.99
CA TRP A 36 6.52 18.09 -9.95
C TRP A 36 5.86 16.91 -9.22
N HIS A 37 4.56 16.74 -9.44
CA HIS A 37 3.77 15.73 -8.74
C HIS A 37 3.98 14.30 -9.26
N PRO A 38 4.01 13.30 -8.36
CA PRO A 38 4.04 11.89 -8.77
C PRO A 38 2.69 11.47 -9.38
N PHE A 39 2.72 10.56 -10.36
CA PHE A 39 1.54 9.97 -11.01
C PHE A 39 0.50 11.03 -11.46
N SER A 40 0.93 12.14 -12.00
CA SER A 40 0.06 13.24 -12.40
C SER A 40 0.35 13.71 -13.83
N ASP A 41 -0.72 14.01 -14.56
CA ASP A 41 -0.61 14.89 -15.74
C ASP A 41 -0.42 16.33 -15.24
N MET A 42 0.78 16.84 -15.37
CA MET A 42 1.15 18.16 -14.85
C MET A 42 0.41 19.30 -15.54
N ALA A 43 0.09 19.17 -16.85
CA ALA A 43 -0.66 20.18 -17.58
C ALA A 43 -2.11 20.26 -17.08
N ASP A 44 -2.75 19.10 -16.87
CA ASP A 44 -4.11 19.04 -16.33
C ASP A 44 -4.16 19.50 -14.88
N LEU A 45 -3.20 19.09 -14.07
CA LEU A 45 -3.12 19.51 -12.66
C LEU A 45 -2.94 21.02 -12.53
N ASN A 46 -2.03 21.61 -13.28
CA ASN A 46 -1.78 23.06 -13.25
C ASN A 46 -2.99 23.86 -13.72
N ARG A 47 -3.77 23.32 -14.66
CA ARG A 47 -5.02 23.95 -15.13
C ARG A 47 -6.15 23.88 -14.11
N LYS A 48 -6.28 22.76 -13.38
CA LYS A 48 -7.33 22.53 -12.38
C LYS A 48 -7.00 23.07 -11.00
N GLY A 49 -5.72 23.16 -10.68
CA GLY A 49 -5.21 23.44 -9.34
C GLY A 49 -5.17 22.20 -8.44
N SER A 50 -4.13 22.10 -7.61
CA SER A 50 -4.03 21.04 -6.60
C SER A 50 -4.97 21.28 -5.43
N ARG A 51 -5.45 20.19 -4.78
CA ARG A 51 -6.15 20.31 -3.49
C ARG A 51 -5.11 20.43 -2.40
N VAL A 52 -5.15 21.52 -1.65
CA VAL A 52 -4.17 21.84 -0.61
C VAL A 52 -4.68 21.37 0.74
N ILE A 53 -4.23 20.21 1.19
CA ILE A 53 -4.57 19.67 2.52
C ILE A 53 -3.71 20.38 3.57
N ALA A 54 -4.34 21.02 4.55
CA ALA A 54 -3.69 21.82 5.57
C ALA A 54 -3.50 21.09 6.91
N SER A 55 -4.45 20.23 7.29
CA SER A 55 -4.41 19.50 8.55
C SER A 55 -5.20 18.20 8.48
N ALA A 56 -4.94 17.32 9.45
CA ALA A 56 -5.65 16.06 9.58
C ALA A 56 -5.74 15.61 11.05
N GLN A 57 -6.86 14.95 11.41
CA GLN A 57 -7.10 14.40 12.74
C GLN A 57 -7.98 13.15 12.65
N GLY A 58 -7.61 12.06 13.32
CA GLY A 58 -8.34 10.79 13.26
C GLY A 58 -8.42 10.25 11.84
N VAL A 59 -9.60 10.32 11.23
CA VAL A 59 -9.84 9.93 9.82
C VAL A 59 -10.19 11.13 8.93
N TRP A 60 -10.11 12.35 9.46
CA TRP A 60 -10.56 13.57 8.81
C TRP A 60 -9.38 14.38 8.27
N LEU A 61 -9.51 14.83 7.05
CA LEU A 61 -8.63 15.81 6.40
C LEU A 61 -9.34 17.16 6.34
N THR A 62 -8.57 18.24 6.41
CA THR A 62 -9.08 19.60 6.21
C THR A 62 -8.17 20.32 5.21
N ASP A 63 -8.77 20.92 4.17
CA ASP A 63 -8.02 21.73 3.20
C ASP A 63 -7.84 23.19 3.67
N THR A 64 -7.13 23.97 2.88
CA THR A 64 -6.88 25.39 3.18
C THR A 64 -8.13 26.28 3.11
N ASP A 65 -9.21 25.81 2.49
CA ASP A 65 -10.50 26.50 2.44
C ASP A 65 -11.44 26.08 3.59
N GLY A 66 -10.99 25.18 4.48
CA GLY A 66 -11.74 24.68 5.62
C GLY A 66 -12.70 23.54 5.31
N ASN A 67 -12.69 23.00 4.08
CA ASN A 67 -13.51 21.84 3.75
C ASN A 67 -12.97 20.58 4.43
N ARG A 68 -13.88 19.74 4.92
CA ARG A 68 -13.55 18.49 5.63
C ARG A 68 -13.90 17.28 4.80
N PHE A 69 -12.98 16.31 4.78
CA PHE A 69 -13.11 15.07 4.02
C PHE A 69 -12.88 13.86 4.94
N ILE A 70 -13.67 12.80 4.76
CA ILE A 70 -13.32 11.48 5.30
C ILE A 70 -12.21 10.89 4.43
N ASP A 71 -11.11 10.49 5.05
CA ASP A 71 -10.04 9.78 4.35
C ASP A 71 -10.36 8.28 4.24
N GLY A 72 -10.98 7.89 3.15
CA GLY A 72 -11.24 6.49 2.82
C GLY A 72 -10.03 5.74 2.26
N MET A 73 -8.81 6.36 2.25
CA MET A 73 -7.60 5.78 1.65
C MET A 73 -6.41 5.70 2.61
N SER A 74 -6.54 6.14 3.87
CA SER A 74 -5.41 6.23 4.82
C SER A 74 -4.21 6.97 4.22
N GLY A 75 -4.44 8.18 3.69
CA GLY A 75 -3.47 8.88 2.86
C GLY A 75 -3.24 8.13 1.55
N LEU A 76 -2.20 7.31 1.52
CA LEU A 76 -1.94 6.40 0.41
C LEU A 76 -1.67 4.98 0.96
N TRP A 77 -2.69 4.36 1.57
CA TRP A 77 -2.65 3.02 2.19
C TRP A 77 -1.74 2.94 3.43
N CYS A 78 -1.42 4.03 4.09
CA CYS A 78 -0.36 4.05 5.11
C CYS A 78 -0.82 4.45 6.51
N VAL A 79 -1.80 5.34 6.67
CA VAL A 79 -2.16 5.93 7.96
C VAL A 79 -3.10 5.01 8.76
N ASN A 80 -2.59 3.84 9.14
CA ASN A 80 -3.38 2.80 9.80
C ASN A 80 -3.91 3.23 11.17
N VAL A 81 -3.07 3.91 11.98
CA VAL A 81 -3.44 4.35 13.34
C VAL A 81 -4.09 5.73 13.39
N GLY A 82 -4.41 6.31 12.21
CA GLY A 82 -5.03 7.62 12.11
C GLY A 82 -4.06 8.79 12.23
N TYR A 83 -4.59 9.98 11.98
CA TYR A 83 -3.84 11.24 12.04
C TYR A 83 -3.85 11.84 13.45
N GLY A 84 -2.83 12.66 13.77
CA GLY A 84 -2.77 13.42 15.02
C GLY A 84 -2.42 12.58 16.25
N ARG A 85 -1.61 11.53 16.11
CA ARG A 85 -1.12 10.71 17.22
C ARG A 85 0.05 11.37 17.91
N GLU A 86 -0.20 12.00 19.04
CA GLU A 86 0.82 12.68 19.84
C GLU A 86 1.91 11.74 20.32
N GLU A 87 1.58 10.46 20.58
CA GLU A 87 2.54 9.44 21.00
C GLU A 87 3.65 9.25 19.96
N ILE A 88 3.30 9.29 18.65
CA ILE A 88 4.27 9.18 17.57
C ILE A 88 5.05 10.49 17.41
N VAL A 89 4.34 11.64 17.47
CA VAL A 89 4.96 12.97 17.35
C VAL A 89 6.02 13.17 18.44
N GLU A 90 5.72 12.87 19.70
CA GLU A 90 6.64 13.02 20.82
C GLU A 90 7.79 12.00 20.76
N ALA A 91 7.54 10.76 20.32
CA ALA A 91 8.61 9.77 20.13
C ALA A 91 9.64 10.25 19.08
N VAL A 92 9.16 10.77 17.95
CA VAL A 92 10.00 11.35 16.88
C VAL A 92 10.75 12.59 17.40
N ALA A 93 10.05 13.52 18.07
CA ALA A 93 10.65 14.76 18.58
C ALA A 93 11.75 14.47 19.62
N ARG A 94 11.54 13.51 20.52
CA ARG A 94 12.54 13.06 21.51
C ARG A 94 13.75 12.48 20.79
N GLN A 95 13.53 11.54 19.87
CA GLN A 95 14.61 10.89 19.14
C GLN A 95 15.47 11.88 18.35
N LEU A 96 14.87 12.90 17.73
CA LEU A 96 15.58 13.94 17.01
C LEU A 96 16.45 14.82 17.94
N ARG A 97 16.04 15.03 19.20
CA ARG A 97 16.86 15.76 20.21
C ARG A 97 18.03 14.92 20.69
N ASP A 98 17.82 13.61 20.88
CA ASP A 98 18.82 12.71 21.45
C ASP A 98 19.85 12.27 20.40
N LEU A 99 19.37 11.77 19.26
CA LEU A 99 20.21 11.34 18.13
C LEU A 99 19.44 11.59 16.83
N PRO A 100 19.65 12.73 16.16
CA PRO A 100 18.90 13.07 14.92
C PRO A 100 19.23 12.14 13.75
N TYR A 101 20.49 11.71 13.66
CA TYR A 101 20.95 10.77 12.65
C TYR A 101 22.26 10.09 13.07
N TYR A 102 22.35 8.78 12.86
CA TYR A 102 23.56 8.03 12.67
C TYR A 102 23.29 6.82 11.77
N ASN A 103 24.30 6.38 11.04
CA ASN A 103 24.18 5.29 10.09
C ASN A 103 24.23 3.91 10.79
N THR A 104 23.72 2.88 10.09
CA THR A 104 23.80 1.47 10.51
C THR A 104 24.82 0.68 9.69
N PHE A 105 25.79 1.37 9.06
CA PHE A 105 26.93 0.80 8.32
C PHE A 105 28.14 0.62 9.23
N PHE A 106 29.14 -0.09 8.72
CA PHE A 106 30.48 -0.17 9.32
C PHE A 106 30.47 -0.62 10.79
N GLN A 107 29.70 -1.67 11.10
CA GLN A 107 29.56 -2.24 12.45
C GLN A 107 28.91 -1.28 13.46
N CYS A 108 28.18 -0.29 13.00
CA CYS A 108 27.44 0.63 13.85
C CYS A 108 25.95 0.28 13.87
N THR A 109 25.30 0.60 14.97
CA THR A 109 23.84 0.60 15.14
C THR A 109 23.47 1.63 16.20
N HIS A 110 22.20 1.78 16.48
CA HIS A 110 21.68 2.62 17.55
C HIS A 110 20.45 1.96 18.22
N PRO A 111 20.11 2.32 19.47
CA PRO A 111 19.04 1.66 20.23
C PRO A 111 17.71 1.55 19.45
N ALA A 112 17.24 2.66 18.88
CA ALA A 112 15.94 2.66 18.18
C ALA A 112 15.89 1.67 17.00
N ALA A 113 16.99 1.45 16.25
CA ALA A 113 17.01 0.47 15.16
C ALA A 113 16.99 -0.97 15.70
N ALA A 114 17.77 -1.26 16.75
CA ALA A 114 17.82 -2.59 17.37
C ALA A 114 16.47 -2.95 18.02
N GLU A 115 15.89 -2.05 18.81
CA GLU A 115 14.59 -2.23 19.46
C GLU A 115 13.46 -2.40 18.43
N PHE A 116 13.49 -1.62 17.34
CA PHE A 116 12.45 -1.74 16.32
C PHE A 116 12.59 -3.03 15.50
N ALA A 117 13.81 -3.48 15.22
CA ALA A 117 14.04 -4.76 14.56
C ALA A 117 13.51 -5.92 15.41
N GLU A 118 13.77 -5.93 16.73
CA GLU A 118 13.23 -6.91 17.67
C GLU A 118 11.69 -6.85 17.73
N ALA A 119 11.12 -5.65 17.87
CA ALA A 119 9.67 -5.47 17.94
C ALA A 119 8.96 -5.97 16.66
N LEU A 120 9.55 -5.74 15.49
CA LEU A 120 9.05 -6.26 14.22
C LEU A 120 9.15 -7.80 14.15
N ALA A 121 10.29 -8.38 14.58
CA ALA A 121 10.45 -9.84 14.62
C ALA A 121 9.41 -10.52 15.53
N ASN A 122 9.01 -9.87 16.62
CA ASN A 122 7.98 -10.39 17.54
C ASN A 122 6.56 -10.46 16.96
N VAL A 123 6.27 -9.74 15.88
CA VAL A 123 4.97 -9.77 15.18
C VAL A 123 5.07 -10.38 13.78
N ALA A 124 6.27 -10.74 13.35
CA ALA A 124 6.51 -11.39 12.06
C ALA A 124 6.11 -12.87 12.09
N PRO A 125 5.90 -13.51 10.93
CA PRO A 125 5.82 -14.96 10.85
C PRO A 125 7.06 -15.63 11.48
N PRO A 126 6.93 -16.80 12.13
CA PRO A 126 7.99 -17.38 12.97
C PRO A 126 9.36 -17.59 12.29
N GLN A 127 9.37 -17.76 10.96
CA GLN A 127 10.60 -17.92 10.19
C GLN A 127 11.28 -16.59 9.81
N MET A 128 10.64 -15.44 10.06
CA MET A 128 11.09 -14.11 9.67
C MET A 128 11.80 -13.40 10.82
N ASN A 129 13.03 -13.82 11.14
CA ASN A 129 13.75 -13.34 12.33
C ASN A 129 14.66 -12.13 12.08
N ARG A 130 14.74 -11.63 10.85
CA ARG A 130 15.59 -10.50 10.50
C ARG A 130 14.87 -9.52 9.62
N VAL A 131 15.18 -8.23 9.81
CA VAL A 131 14.67 -7.16 8.96
C VAL A 131 15.83 -6.31 8.43
N PHE A 132 15.82 -6.04 7.14
CA PHE A 132 16.69 -5.06 6.49
C PHE A 132 15.89 -3.77 6.31
N PHE A 133 16.33 -2.66 6.89
CA PHE A 133 15.63 -1.39 6.80
C PHE A 133 15.94 -0.62 5.51
N THR A 134 14.90 -0.01 4.94
CA THR A 134 14.93 0.85 3.76
C THR A 134 14.12 2.13 4.03
N ASN A 135 13.92 2.99 3.03
CA ASN A 135 13.16 4.23 3.20
C ASN A 135 11.78 4.19 2.50
N SER A 136 11.52 3.16 1.73
CA SER A 136 10.29 3.01 0.94
C SER A 136 10.04 1.57 0.52
N GLY A 137 8.79 1.25 0.10
CA GLY A 137 8.47 -0.04 -0.51
C GLY A 137 9.23 -0.30 -1.82
N SER A 138 9.54 0.75 -2.59
CA SER A 138 10.35 0.62 -3.81
C SER A 138 11.76 0.13 -3.51
N GLU A 139 12.42 0.75 -2.52
CA GLU A 139 13.75 0.31 -2.07
C GLU A 139 13.70 -1.07 -1.41
N SER A 140 12.60 -1.41 -0.72
CA SER A 140 12.40 -2.76 -0.19
C SER A 140 12.40 -3.81 -1.30
N ASN A 141 11.72 -3.55 -2.41
CA ASN A 141 11.71 -4.45 -3.55
C ASN A 141 13.04 -4.48 -4.32
N ASP A 142 13.78 -3.37 -4.40
CA ASP A 142 15.16 -3.37 -4.90
C ASP A 142 16.09 -4.22 -4.03
N THR A 143 15.91 -4.18 -2.71
CA THR A 143 16.63 -5.02 -1.74
C THR A 143 16.28 -6.50 -1.93
N VAL A 144 14.99 -6.83 -2.08
CA VAL A 144 14.50 -8.18 -2.38
C VAL A 144 15.18 -8.73 -3.65
N PHE A 145 15.22 -7.95 -4.72
CA PHE A 145 15.88 -8.32 -5.97
C PHE A 145 17.36 -8.65 -5.78
N ARG A 146 18.08 -7.82 -5.03
CA ARG A 146 19.50 -8.02 -4.74
C ARG A 146 19.72 -9.26 -3.87
N LEU A 147 18.99 -9.37 -2.78
CA LEU A 147 19.17 -10.41 -1.77
C LEU A 147 18.82 -11.80 -2.30
N ALA A 148 17.73 -11.93 -3.05
CA ALA A 148 17.33 -13.21 -3.64
C ALA A 148 18.38 -13.77 -4.62
N ARG A 149 19.01 -12.90 -5.41
CA ARG A 149 20.10 -13.31 -6.32
C ARG A 149 21.35 -13.73 -5.56
N VAL A 150 21.76 -12.97 -4.55
CA VAL A 150 22.89 -13.34 -3.67
C VAL A 150 22.65 -14.67 -2.98
N TYR A 151 21.43 -14.93 -2.51
CA TYR A 151 21.04 -16.23 -1.94
C TYR A 151 21.34 -17.39 -2.92
N TRP A 152 20.89 -17.26 -4.19
CA TRP A 152 21.13 -18.31 -5.19
C TRP A 152 22.62 -18.44 -5.57
N ASP A 153 23.34 -17.33 -5.62
CA ASP A 153 24.81 -17.36 -5.82
C ASP A 153 25.50 -18.12 -4.67
N CYS A 154 25.09 -17.92 -3.42
CA CYS A 154 25.60 -18.65 -2.24
C CYS A 154 25.30 -20.16 -2.29
N LEU A 155 24.23 -20.56 -2.97
CA LEU A 155 23.87 -21.97 -3.18
C LEU A 155 24.51 -22.59 -4.43
N GLY A 156 25.36 -21.85 -5.16
CA GLY A 156 26.00 -22.33 -6.39
C GLY A 156 25.03 -22.44 -7.58
N LYS A 157 23.92 -21.71 -7.54
CA LYS A 157 22.90 -21.64 -8.62
C LYS A 157 22.84 -20.24 -9.26
N PRO A 158 23.95 -19.70 -9.84
CA PRO A 158 24.02 -18.32 -10.30
C PRO A 158 23.15 -18.02 -11.54
N SER A 159 22.57 -19.03 -12.19
CA SER A 159 21.62 -18.87 -13.29
C SER A 159 20.22 -18.41 -12.82
N LYS A 160 19.82 -18.71 -11.57
CA LYS A 160 18.53 -18.33 -11.00
C LYS A 160 18.43 -16.81 -10.79
N LYS A 161 18.03 -16.06 -11.83
CA LYS A 161 18.02 -14.58 -11.86
C LYS A 161 16.73 -13.95 -12.33
N ILE A 162 15.78 -14.75 -12.87
CA ILE A 162 14.51 -14.25 -13.38
C ILE A 162 13.48 -14.19 -12.26
N PHE A 163 12.79 -13.04 -12.15
CA PHE A 163 11.66 -12.84 -11.27
C PHE A 163 10.37 -12.93 -12.08
N ILE A 164 9.39 -13.64 -11.56
CA ILE A 164 8.06 -13.71 -12.14
C ILE A 164 7.13 -12.89 -11.24
N GLY A 165 6.48 -11.86 -11.82
CA GLY A 165 5.43 -11.05 -11.17
C GLY A 165 4.07 -11.30 -11.79
N ARG A 166 3.10 -10.43 -11.46
CA ARG A 166 1.75 -10.47 -12.03
C ARG A 166 1.41 -9.21 -12.80
N LYS A 167 0.63 -9.33 -13.87
CA LYS A 167 0.00 -8.18 -14.54
C LYS A 167 -0.78 -7.36 -13.52
N ASN A 168 -0.75 -6.04 -13.65
CA ASN A 168 -1.32 -5.07 -12.70
C ASN A 168 -0.78 -5.16 -11.26
N GLY A 169 0.29 -5.92 -11.01
CA GLY A 169 1.02 -5.88 -9.74
C GLY A 169 1.80 -4.57 -9.60
N TYR A 170 1.88 -4.02 -8.38
CA TYR A 170 2.64 -2.81 -8.10
C TYR A 170 3.66 -3.05 -7.00
N HIS A 171 4.93 -2.90 -7.31
CA HIS A 171 6.03 -3.14 -6.37
C HIS A 171 6.91 -1.91 -6.13
N GLY A 172 6.61 -0.79 -6.77
CA GLY A 172 7.32 0.46 -6.57
C GLY A 172 7.61 1.22 -7.87
N SER A 173 8.35 2.33 -7.75
CA SER A 173 8.65 3.26 -8.85
C SER A 173 10.13 3.34 -9.22
N THR A 174 11.03 2.60 -8.55
CA THR A 174 12.41 2.41 -9.04
C THR A 174 12.36 1.53 -10.30
N ALA A 175 13.36 1.61 -11.14
CA ALA A 175 13.38 0.86 -12.40
C ALA A 175 13.26 -0.66 -12.18
N THR A 176 13.90 -1.21 -11.12
CA THR A 176 13.78 -2.61 -10.73
C THR A 176 12.38 -2.94 -10.24
N ALA A 177 11.85 -2.17 -9.28
CA ALA A 177 10.53 -2.41 -8.71
C ALA A 177 9.40 -2.24 -9.75
N THR A 178 9.54 -1.29 -10.68
CA THR A 178 8.62 -1.13 -11.82
C THR A 178 8.70 -2.32 -12.78
N SER A 179 9.91 -2.83 -13.05
CA SER A 179 10.09 -4.02 -13.90
C SER A 179 9.54 -5.28 -13.25
N MET A 180 9.60 -5.38 -11.92
CA MET A 180 9.02 -6.48 -11.13
C MET A 180 7.47 -6.40 -11.13
N GLY A 181 6.91 -5.19 -11.06
CA GLY A 181 5.49 -4.92 -11.23
C GLY A 181 5.01 -5.20 -12.67
N GLY A 182 3.70 -5.23 -12.87
CA GLY A 182 3.10 -5.54 -14.17
C GLY A 182 2.11 -4.50 -14.66
N MET A 183 2.24 -3.25 -14.21
CA MET A 183 1.37 -2.15 -14.67
C MET A 183 1.80 -1.68 -16.05
N SER A 184 0.97 -1.93 -17.07
CA SER A 184 1.26 -1.64 -18.48
C SER A 184 1.57 -0.16 -18.74
N ALA A 185 0.89 0.76 -18.06
CA ALA A 185 1.13 2.19 -18.20
C ALA A 185 2.54 2.60 -17.71
N MET A 186 3.06 1.95 -16.66
CA MET A 186 4.42 2.17 -16.19
C MET A 186 5.45 1.53 -17.11
N HIS A 187 5.17 0.33 -17.63
CA HIS A 187 6.03 -0.34 -18.61
C HIS A 187 6.09 0.40 -19.95
N GLY A 188 5.02 1.06 -20.36
CA GLY A 188 4.97 1.87 -21.58
C GLY A 188 5.87 3.12 -21.55
N GLN A 189 6.43 3.45 -20.37
CA GLN A 189 7.36 4.53 -20.18
C GLN A 189 8.78 4.01 -19.92
N SER A 190 9.78 4.71 -20.43
CA SER A 190 11.21 4.49 -20.10
C SER A 190 11.79 3.11 -20.49
N GLY A 191 11.15 2.37 -21.41
CA GLY A 191 11.65 1.10 -21.92
C GLY A 191 11.68 -0.03 -20.91
N LEU A 192 10.69 -0.14 -20.06
CA LEU A 192 10.51 -1.18 -19.06
C LEU A 192 9.54 -2.29 -19.58
N PRO A 193 9.56 -3.50 -19.01
CA PRO A 193 10.47 -3.99 -17.97
C PRO A 193 11.88 -4.30 -18.52
N PHE A 194 12.87 -4.32 -17.63
CA PHE A 194 14.20 -4.82 -17.97
C PHE A 194 14.20 -6.35 -18.18
N ASN A 195 15.24 -6.87 -18.87
CA ASN A 195 15.47 -8.30 -18.94
C ASN A 195 15.63 -8.92 -17.55
N GLY A 196 15.10 -10.13 -17.36
CA GLY A 196 15.11 -10.81 -16.06
C GLY A 196 13.83 -10.66 -15.27
N PHE A 197 12.79 -10.08 -15.87
CA PHE A 197 11.43 -10.03 -15.32
C PHE A 197 10.45 -10.64 -16.31
N ALA A 198 9.54 -11.45 -15.80
CA ALA A 198 8.42 -12.04 -16.55
C ALA A 198 7.12 -11.87 -15.76
N HIS A 199 5.99 -11.98 -16.40
CA HIS A 199 4.70 -11.77 -15.76
C HIS A 199 3.71 -12.84 -16.17
N ILE A 200 2.86 -13.25 -15.21
CA ILE A 200 1.67 -14.06 -15.43
C ILE A 200 0.41 -13.20 -15.25
N ASP A 201 -0.75 -13.72 -15.63
CA ASP A 201 -2.01 -12.99 -15.48
C ASP A 201 -2.39 -12.81 -14.01
N GLN A 202 -3.17 -11.77 -13.74
CA GLN A 202 -3.70 -11.47 -12.42
C GLN A 202 -4.86 -12.42 -12.06
N PRO A 203 -5.09 -12.74 -10.77
CA PRO A 203 -6.19 -13.60 -10.35
C PRO A 203 -7.51 -12.82 -10.19
N TYR A 204 -7.95 -12.08 -11.22
CA TYR A 204 -9.13 -11.22 -11.20
C TYR A 204 -10.35 -11.95 -11.75
N TRP A 205 -11.02 -12.72 -10.90
CA TRP A 205 -12.12 -13.58 -11.31
C TRP A 205 -13.31 -12.83 -11.92
N TYR A 206 -13.75 -11.71 -11.32
CA TYR A 206 -14.93 -10.98 -11.82
C TYR A 206 -14.73 -10.50 -13.26
N GLY A 207 -13.57 -9.93 -13.58
CA GLY A 207 -13.29 -9.36 -14.89
C GLY A 207 -12.81 -10.37 -15.93
N GLU A 208 -12.26 -11.52 -15.52
CA GLU A 208 -11.61 -12.45 -16.43
C GLU A 208 -12.21 -13.87 -16.37
N GLY A 209 -12.43 -14.43 -15.19
CA GLY A 209 -12.93 -15.81 -15.05
C GLY A 209 -14.45 -15.93 -15.20
N ARG A 210 -15.20 -14.96 -14.65
CA ARG A 210 -16.66 -14.95 -14.76
C ARG A 210 -17.16 -14.89 -16.21
N PRO A 211 -16.60 -14.02 -17.09
CA PRO A 211 -16.99 -14.01 -18.50
C PRO A 211 -16.71 -15.32 -19.24
N GLU A 212 -15.73 -16.10 -18.80
CA GLU A 212 -15.38 -17.42 -19.33
C GLU A 212 -16.24 -18.55 -18.75
N GLY A 213 -17.14 -18.24 -17.81
CA GLY A 213 -18.01 -19.20 -17.14
C GLY A 213 -17.32 -20.08 -16.09
N LEU A 214 -16.11 -19.72 -15.65
CA LEU A 214 -15.36 -20.44 -14.65
C LEU A 214 -15.85 -20.11 -13.24
N SER A 215 -15.89 -21.10 -12.35
CA SER A 215 -16.05 -20.86 -10.91
C SER A 215 -14.82 -20.14 -10.35
N PRO A 216 -14.94 -19.43 -9.22
CA PRO A 216 -13.78 -18.83 -8.56
C PRO A 216 -12.67 -19.85 -8.25
N GLU A 217 -13.05 -21.06 -7.84
CA GLU A 217 -12.10 -22.13 -7.50
C GLU A 217 -11.31 -22.60 -8.72
N GLU A 218 -11.99 -22.88 -9.83
CA GLU A 218 -11.36 -23.30 -11.09
C GLU A 218 -10.45 -22.21 -11.64
N PHE A 219 -10.90 -20.97 -11.61
CA PHE A 219 -10.13 -19.82 -12.08
C PHE A 219 -8.89 -19.59 -11.22
N GLY A 220 -8.99 -19.69 -9.89
CA GLY A 220 -7.86 -19.54 -9.00
C GLY A 220 -6.75 -20.57 -9.29
N LYS A 221 -7.13 -21.83 -9.46
CA LYS A 221 -6.20 -22.91 -9.85
C LYS A 221 -5.61 -22.69 -11.25
N LEU A 222 -6.43 -22.26 -12.21
CA LEU A 222 -5.97 -21.96 -13.57
C LEU A 222 -4.91 -20.86 -13.57
N ARG A 223 -5.17 -19.75 -12.86
CA ARG A 223 -4.23 -18.63 -12.79
C ARG A 223 -2.95 -18.99 -12.04
N ALA A 224 -3.03 -19.82 -11.01
CA ALA A 224 -1.84 -20.29 -10.30
C ALA A 224 -0.97 -21.20 -11.20
N ARG A 225 -1.56 -22.09 -11.99
CA ARG A 225 -0.83 -22.97 -12.93
C ARG A 225 -0.04 -22.21 -13.98
N GLN A 226 -0.45 -20.99 -14.34
CA GLN A 226 0.34 -20.14 -15.24
C GLN A 226 1.75 -19.87 -14.69
N LEU A 227 1.95 -19.92 -13.36
CA LEU A 227 3.30 -19.84 -12.78
C LEU A 227 4.13 -21.06 -13.18
N GLU A 228 3.58 -22.25 -13.11
CA GLU A 228 4.26 -23.49 -13.50
C GLU A 228 4.60 -23.49 -14.99
N GLU A 229 3.64 -23.14 -15.85
CA GLU A 229 3.84 -23.00 -17.30
C GLU A 229 4.92 -21.96 -17.62
N LYS A 230 4.96 -20.85 -16.91
CA LYS A 230 5.97 -19.80 -17.10
C LYS A 230 7.35 -20.24 -16.63
N ILE A 231 7.45 -21.02 -15.57
CA ILE A 231 8.72 -21.64 -15.12
C ILE A 231 9.24 -22.61 -16.18
N ASP A 232 8.36 -23.46 -16.75
CA ASP A 232 8.73 -24.40 -17.81
C ASP A 232 9.21 -23.67 -19.07
N GLU A 233 8.55 -22.56 -19.46
CA GLU A 233 8.95 -21.70 -20.59
C GLU A 233 10.34 -21.09 -20.40
N LEU A 234 10.63 -20.59 -19.19
CA LEU A 234 11.86 -19.87 -18.87
C LEU A 234 13.04 -20.81 -18.52
N GLY A 235 12.72 -22.05 -18.17
CA GLY A 235 13.65 -23.01 -17.58
C GLY A 235 13.81 -22.80 -16.07
N GLU A 236 13.52 -23.83 -15.27
CA GLU A 236 13.53 -23.80 -13.82
C GLU A 236 14.83 -23.29 -13.21
N ASP A 237 15.98 -23.65 -13.81
CA ASP A 237 17.31 -23.21 -13.37
C ASP A 237 17.56 -21.71 -13.57
N ASN A 238 16.71 -21.00 -14.28
CA ASN A 238 16.80 -19.56 -14.51
C ASN A 238 15.90 -18.74 -13.59
N VAL A 239 14.85 -19.37 -13.00
CA VAL A 239 13.85 -18.67 -12.20
C VAL A 239 14.30 -18.53 -10.74
N CYS A 240 14.39 -17.28 -10.29
CA CYS A 240 14.81 -16.90 -8.94
C CYS A 240 13.64 -16.96 -7.94
N ALA A 241 12.55 -16.31 -8.29
CA ALA A 241 11.43 -16.08 -7.38
C ALA A 241 10.12 -15.78 -8.10
N PHE A 242 9.02 -16.05 -7.41
CA PHE A 242 7.72 -15.45 -7.68
C PHE A 242 7.45 -14.32 -6.67
N VAL A 243 7.03 -13.16 -7.17
CA VAL A 243 6.77 -11.95 -6.36
C VAL A 243 5.33 -11.50 -6.57
N ALA A 244 4.58 -11.36 -5.48
CA ALA A 244 3.19 -10.95 -5.57
C ALA A 244 2.66 -10.31 -4.28
N GLU A 245 1.77 -9.34 -4.41
CA GLU A 245 0.96 -8.81 -3.31
C GLU A 245 -0.06 -9.88 -2.88
N PRO A 246 -0.33 -10.13 -1.58
CA PRO A 246 -1.43 -11.02 -1.17
C PRO A 246 -2.77 -10.63 -1.79
N ILE A 247 -3.04 -9.33 -1.85
CA ILE A 247 -4.14 -8.69 -2.59
C ILE A 247 -3.52 -7.58 -3.42
N GLN A 248 -3.76 -7.54 -4.73
CA GLN A 248 -3.24 -6.47 -5.56
C GLN A 248 -3.96 -5.15 -5.25
N GLY A 249 -3.33 -4.32 -4.42
CA GLY A 249 -3.94 -3.09 -3.95
C GLY A 249 -4.08 -2.06 -5.06
N ALA A 250 -2.95 -1.57 -5.58
CA ALA A 250 -2.90 -0.54 -6.61
C ALA A 250 -3.52 -0.98 -7.94
N GLY A 251 -3.59 -2.27 -8.20
CA GLY A 251 -4.25 -2.86 -9.36
C GLY A 251 -5.78 -2.84 -9.31
N GLY A 252 -6.39 -2.39 -8.20
CA GLY A 252 -7.85 -2.27 -8.05
C GLY A 252 -8.45 -3.13 -6.93
N VAL A 253 -7.71 -3.42 -5.87
CA VAL A 253 -8.09 -4.33 -4.78
C VAL A 253 -8.54 -5.68 -5.35
N ILE A 254 -7.65 -6.30 -6.13
CA ILE A 254 -7.89 -7.62 -6.73
C ILE A 254 -7.66 -8.68 -5.68
N ILE A 255 -8.74 -9.26 -5.20
CA ILE A 255 -8.76 -10.33 -4.21
C ILE A 255 -8.70 -11.65 -4.96
N PRO A 256 -7.62 -12.45 -4.78
CA PRO A 256 -7.52 -13.74 -5.47
C PRO A 256 -8.55 -14.74 -4.90
N PRO A 257 -9.06 -15.67 -5.72
CA PRO A 257 -9.83 -16.81 -5.21
C PRO A 257 -9.05 -17.60 -4.16
N GLU A 258 -9.75 -18.19 -3.20
CA GLU A 258 -9.15 -18.93 -2.08
C GLU A 258 -8.22 -20.10 -2.53
N SER A 259 -8.48 -20.65 -3.71
CA SER A 259 -7.67 -21.73 -4.31
C SER A 259 -6.33 -21.28 -4.90
N TYR A 260 -6.10 -19.95 -5.08
CA TYR A 260 -4.94 -19.42 -5.77
C TYR A 260 -3.64 -19.58 -4.96
N TRP A 261 -3.60 -19.06 -3.75
CA TRP A 261 -2.38 -19.01 -2.95
C TRP A 261 -1.86 -20.39 -2.49
N PRO A 262 -2.72 -21.36 -2.10
CA PRO A 262 -2.24 -22.71 -1.81
C PRO A 262 -1.52 -23.37 -2.99
N GLU A 263 -2.02 -23.16 -4.21
CA GLU A 263 -1.38 -23.69 -5.42
C GLU A 263 -0.08 -22.97 -5.75
N ILE A 264 -0.01 -21.64 -5.59
CA ILE A 264 1.24 -20.86 -5.73
C ILE A 264 2.30 -21.39 -4.74
N GLN A 265 1.95 -21.59 -3.48
CA GLN A 265 2.88 -22.12 -2.48
C GLN A 265 3.40 -23.51 -2.87
N ARG A 266 2.49 -24.39 -3.32
CA ARG A 266 2.88 -25.74 -3.81
C ARG A 266 3.90 -25.65 -4.95
N ILE A 267 3.60 -24.83 -5.97
CA ILE A 267 4.47 -24.67 -7.15
C ILE A 267 5.84 -24.13 -6.73
N CYS A 268 5.89 -23.07 -5.91
CA CYS A 268 7.16 -22.51 -5.47
C CYS A 268 8.01 -23.53 -4.70
N ASN A 269 7.38 -24.36 -3.86
CA ASN A 269 8.08 -25.40 -3.12
C ASN A 269 8.62 -26.52 -4.04
N GLU A 270 7.79 -27.03 -4.95
CA GLU A 270 8.14 -28.12 -5.86
C GLU A 270 9.20 -27.72 -6.89
N ARG A 271 9.17 -26.46 -7.35
CA ARG A 271 10.11 -25.90 -8.32
C ARG A 271 11.35 -25.27 -7.68
N GLU A 272 11.49 -25.35 -6.38
CA GLU A 272 12.61 -24.75 -5.63
C GLU A 272 12.88 -23.29 -6.02
N ILE A 273 11.85 -22.45 -6.11
CA ILE A 273 11.97 -21.00 -6.28
C ILE A 273 11.57 -20.28 -4.98
N LEU A 274 12.01 -19.04 -4.79
CA LEU A 274 11.61 -18.25 -3.64
C LEU A 274 10.19 -17.72 -3.83
N LEU A 275 9.40 -17.76 -2.74
CA LEU A 275 8.12 -17.07 -2.66
C LEU A 275 8.29 -15.74 -1.93
N ILE A 276 7.90 -14.65 -2.56
CA ILE A 276 7.99 -13.30 -2.02
C ILE A 276 6.58 -12.70 -1.97
N THR A 277 6.08 -12.43 -0.78
CA THR A 277 4.81 -11.73 -0.60
C THR A 277 5.06 -10.26 -0.30
N ASP A 278 4.64 -9.38 -1.21
CA ASP A 278 4.74 -7.93 -1.01
C ASP A 278 3.65 -7.47 -0.02
N GLU A 279 4.08 -7.24 1.22
CA GLU A 279 3.21 -6.85 2.34
C GLU A 279 3.12 -5.32 2.54
N VAL A 280 3.62 -4.55 1.60
CA VAL A 280 3.64 -3.09 1.69
C VAL A 280 2.24 -2.48 1.89
N ILE A 281 1.19 -3.08 1.31
CA ILE A 281 -0.21 -2.68 1.54
C ILE A 281 -0.90 -3.61 2.54
N CYS A 282 -0.74 -4.93 2.40
CA CYS A 282 -1.51 -5.92 3.15
C CYS A 282 -1.05 -6.09 4.59
N GLY A 283 0.21 -5.78 4.89
CA GLY A 283 0.78 -5.90 6.23
C GLY A 283 0.20 -4.94 7.26
N PHE A 284 0.62 -5.14 8.51
CA PHE A 284 0.24 -4.34 9.66
C PHE A 284 -1.28 -4.27 9.90
N GLY A 285 -2.00 -5.40 9.71
CA GLY A 285 -3.39 -5.53 10.09
C GLY A 285 -4.43 -5.26 8.99
N ARG A 286 -4.02 -4.86 7.79
CA ARG A 286 -4.93 -4.43 6.72
C ARG A 286 -5.95 -5.51 6.32
N THR A 287 -5.57 -6.77 6.37
CA THR A 287 -6.44 -7.91 6.03
C THR A 287 -7.19 -8.51 7.22
N GLY A 288 -6.99 -7.96 8.44
CA GLY A 288 -7.51 -8.51 9.70
C GLY A 288 -6.57 -9.53 10.37
N SER A 289 -5.45 -9.85 9.71
CA SER A 289 -4.28 -10.55 10.27
C SER A 289 -3.09 -9.59 10.25
N TRP A 290 -2.01 -9.84 11.00
CA TRP A 290 -0.81 -9.01 10.95
C TRP A 290 -0.27 -8.90 9.52
N TRP A 291 -0.31 -10.00 8.77
CA TRP A 291 0.22 -10.11 7.41
C TRP A 291 -0.81 -10.73 6.46
N GLY A 292 -0.78 -10.28 5.21
CA GLY A 292 -1.60 -10.88 4.16
C GLY A 292 -1.23 -12.33 3.88
N ALA A 293 0.03 -12.70 4.03
CA ALA A 293 0.51 -14.08 3.95
C ALA A 293 -0.21 -14.99 4.96
N GLU A 294 -0.43 -14.53 6.21
CA GLU A 294 -1.20 -15.26 7.22
C GLU A 294 -2.66 -15.44 6.80
N THR A 295 -3.26 -14.41 6.20
CA THR A 295 -4.65 -14.47 5.72
C THR A 295 -4.88 -15.58 4.70
N TYR A 296 -3.86 -15.90 3.91
CA TYR A 296 -3.91 -16.93 2.87
C TYR A 296 -3.14 -18.21 3.23
N GLY A 297 -2.59 -18.30 4.44
CA GLY A 297 -1.88 -19.48 4.93
C GLY A 297 -0.62 -19.82 4.14
N VAL A 298 0.09 -18.81 3.60
CA VAL A 298 1.33 -19.00 2.86
C VAL A 298 2.56 -18.63 3.68
N THR A 299 3.68 -19.27 3.37
CA THR A 299 4.95 -19.09 4.06
C THR A 299 5.99 -18.53 3.10
N PRO A 300 6.14 -17.20 3.04
CA PRO A 300 7.11 -16.56 2.15
C PRO A 300 8.55 -16.68 2.65
N ASP A 301 9.49 -16.50 1.72
CA ASP A 301 10.93 -16.45 1.99
C ASP A 301 11.43 -15.02 2.28
N LEU A 302 10.84 -14.03 1.63
CA LEU A 302 11.09 -12.60 1.81
C LEU A 302 9.76 -11.84 1.83
N MET A 303 9.67 -10.79 2.64
CA MET A 303 8.48 -9.94 2.73
C MET A 303 8.90 -8.47 2.73
N PRO A 304 8.81 -7.74 1.61
CA PRO A 304 8.95 -6.30 1.62
C PRO A 304 7.78 -5.65 2.37
N ILE A 305 8.10 -4.68 3.23
CA ILE A 305 7.19 -3.93 4.09
C ILE A 305 7.45 -2.42 4.00
N ALA A 306 6.44 -1.61 4.22
CA ALA A 306 6.51 -0.14 4.31
C ALA A 306 5.19 0.42 4.89
N LYS A 307 4.79 1.62 4.49
CA LYS A 307 3.46 2.24 4.72
C LYS A 307 2.98 2.14 6.17
N GLY A 308 2.17 1.13 6.49
CA GLY A 308 1.65 0.88 7.84
C GLY A 308 2.72 0.72 8.91
N MET A 309 3.96 0.43 8.51
CA MET A 309 5.11 0.29 9.39
C MET A 309 5.34 1.51 10.30
N THR A 310 5.16 2.71 9.78
CA THR A 310 5.25 3.98 10.52
C THR A 310 3.94 4.75 10.53
N SER A 311 2.89 4.16 9.99
CA SER A 311 1.57 4.81 9.76
C SER A 311 1.68 6.13 8.98
N GLY A 312 2.68 6.27 8.11
CA GLY A 312 2.92 7.46 7.29
C GLY A 312 3.55 8.64 8.01
N TYR A 313 3.85 8.55 9.32
CA TYR A 313 4.45 9.66 10.09
C TYR A 313 5.91 9.90 9.72
N GLN A 314 6.63 8.85 9.31
CA GLN A 314 7.98 8.97 8.77
C GLN A 314 8.13 8.01 7.57
N PRO A 315 8.87 8.42 6.51
CA PRO A 315 9.18 7.53 5.40
C PRO A 315 10.09 6.39 5.89
N MET A 316 9.64 5.15 5.72
CA MET A 316 10.39 3.95 6.06
C MET A 316 9.84 2.74 5.32
N GLY A 317 10.72 1.78 5.07
CA GLY A 317 10.41 0.46 4.59
C GLY A 317 11.38 -0.56 5.17
N GLY A 318 11.22 -1.81 4.78
CA GLY A 318 12.11 -2.90 5.16
C GLY A 318 11.81 -4.17 4.40
N VAL A 319 12.64 -5.16 4.60
CA VAL A 319 12.46 -6.52 4.10
C VAL A 319 12.62 -7.48 5.27
N PHE A 320 11.59 -8.24 5.58
CA PHE A 320 11.74 -9.42 6.41
C PHE A 320 12.44 -10.52 5.63
N ILE A 321 13.39 -11.17 6.28
CA ILE A 321 14.26 -12.19 5.71
C ILE A 321 14.06 -13.48 6.52
N SER A 322 13.62 -14.53 5.83
CA SER A 322 13.47 -15.85 6.46
C SER A 322 14.83 -16.46 6.81
N ASP A 323 14.82 -17.37 7.80
CA ASP A 323 16.01 -18.13 8.18
C ASP A 323 16.56 -18.96 7.02
N ARG A 324 15.67 -19.44 6.11
CA ARG A 324 16.05 -20.12 4.86
C ARG A 324 16.97 -19.27 4.01
N VAL A 325 16.67 -17.98 3.84
CA VAL A 325 17.47 -17.04 3.03
C VAL A 325 18.66 -16.51 3.82
N ALA A 326 18.45 -16.13 5.08
CA ALA A 326 19.49 -15.51 5.92
C ALA A 326 20.67 -16.46 6.17
N GLY A 327 20.44 -17.73 6.46
CA GLY A 327 21.48 -18.70 6.79
C GLY A 327 22.59 -18.77 5.74
N PRO A 328 22.31 -19.20 4.50
CA PRO A 328 23.31 -19.28 3.44
C PRO A 328 23.99 -17.95 3.10
N VAL A 329 23.26 -16.84 3.16
CA VAL A 329 23.82 -15.50 2.88
C VAL A 329 24.82 -15.10 3.96
N MET A 330 24.49 -15.29 5.24
CA MET A 330 25.39 -14.98 6.37
C MET A 330 26.65 -15.85 6.36
N GLU A 331 26.54 -17.14 5.96
CA GLU A 331 27.65 -18.07 5.96
C GLU A 331 28.62 -17.87 4.78
N LYS A 332 28.09 -17.48 3.60
CA LYS A 332 28.84 -17.60 2.34
C LYS A 332 29.00 -16.31 1.53
N ALA A 333 28.14 -15.28 1.75
CA ALA A 333 28.20 -14.08 0.93
C ALA A 333 29.35 -13.13 1.31
N GLY A 334 29.85 -13.23 2.54
CA GLY A 334 30.73 -12.20 3.10
C GLY A 334 29.96 -10.90 3.30
N GLU A 335 30.48 -9.79 2.77
CA GLU A 335 29.79 -8.50 2.84
C GLU A 335 28.69 -8.40 1.77
N PHE A 336 27.48 -8.07 2.20
CA PHE A 336 26.38 -7.75 1.30
C PHE A 336 26.48 -6.28 0.88
N TYR A 337 27.12 -6.02 -0.27
CA TYR A 337 27.35 -4.65 -0.80
C TYR A 337 26.05 -3.97 -1.25
N HIS A 338 25.17 -3.69 -0.29
CA HIS A 338 23.88 -3.06 -0.50
C HIS A 338 23.41 -2.31 0.76
N GLY A 339 22.87 -1.13 0.59
CA GLY A 339 22.32 -0.31 1.66
C GLY A 339 21.96 1.08 1.17
N TYR A 340 21.21 1.80 1.98
CA TYR A 340 20.80 3.18 1.73
C TYR A 340 21.29 4.06 2.88
N THR A 341 21.66 5.29 2.59
CA THR A 341 22.18 6.24 3.60
C THR A 341 21.26 6.34 4.81
N TYR A 342 19.95 6.31 4.61
CA TYR A 342 18.96 6.45 5.68
C TYR A 342 18.34 5.13 6.15
N SER A 343 18.94 3.97 5.80
CA SER A 343 18.52 2.67 6.34
C SER A 343 18.51 2.68 7.86
N GLY A 344 17.35 2.42 8.47
CA GLY A 344 17.21 2.43 9.92
C GLY A 344 17.33 3.82 10.54
N HIS A 345 16.89 4.90 9.89
CA HIS A 345 16.94 6.28 10.41
C HIS A 345 16.35 6.34 11.83
N PRO A 346 17.04 6.94 12.83
CA PRO A 346 16.61 6.92 14.22
C PRO A 346 15.17 7.39 14.45
N ALA A 347 14.81 8.54 13.89
CA ALA A 347 13.46 9.10 14.04
C ALA A 347 12.39 8.24 13.36
N ALA A 348 12.70 7.59 12.22
CA ALA A 348 11.79 6.68 11.56
C ALA A 348 11.59 5.38 12.36
N CYS A 349 12.65 4.83 12.97
CA CYS A 349 12.55 3.71 13.90
C CYS A 349 11.69 4.06 15.12
N ALA A 350 11.88 5.26 15.71
CA ALA A 350 11.06 5.72 16.83
C ALA A 350 9.58 5.87 16.46
N ALA A 351 9.29 6.39 15.26
CA ALA A 351 7.92 6.44 14.73
C ALA A 351 7.32 5.04 14.54
N GLY A 352 8.11 4.11 13.99
CA GLY A 352 7.68 2.72 13.78
C GLY A 352 7.40 1.99 15.10
N LEU A 353 8.27 2.13 16.10
CA LEU A 353 8.06 1.59 17.45
C LEU A 353 6.77 2.11 18.09
N ALA A 354 6.53 3.43 18.01
CA ALA A 354 5.31 4.03 18.56
C ALA A 354 4.06 3.55 17.79
N SER A 355 4.13 3.49 16.46
CA SER A 355 3.03 2.98 15.61
C SER A 355 2.70 1.53 15.93
N LEU A 356 3.72 0.66 16.06
CA LEU A 356 3.54 -0.75 16.37
C LEU A 356 2.92 -0.95 17.76
N ARG A 357 3.37 -0.16 18.75
CA ARG A 357 2.81 -0.16 20.10
C ARG A 357 1.33 0.20 20.10
N ILE A 358 0.93 1.26 19.37
CA ILE A 358 -0.48 1.66 19.24
C ILE A 358 -1.30 0.52 18.62
N LEU A 359 -0.80 -0.12 17.54
CA LEU A 359 -1.50 -1.25 16.91
C LEU A 359 -1.76 -2.39 17.90
N GLN A 360 -0.80 -2.67 18.80
CA GLN A 360 -0.88 -3.74 19.79
C GLN A 360 -1.76 -3.35 20.99
N GLU A 361 -1.49 -2.20 21.63
CA GLU A 361 -2.17 -1.76 22.85
C GLU A 361 -3.66 -1.47 22.61
N GLU A 362 -4.00 -0.84 21.48
CA GLU A 362 -5.39 -0.57 21.09
C GLU A 362 -6.05 -1.76 20.36
N LYS A 363 -5.32 -2.88 20.16
CA LYS A 363 -5.80 -4.08 19.47
C LYS A 363 -6.42 -3.77 18.11
N LEU A 364 -5.75 -2.92 17.32
CA LEU A 364 -6.33 -2.42 16.08
C LEU A 364 -6.40 -3.50 14.99
N VAL A 365 -5.52 -4.50 15.01
CA VAL A 365 -5.59 -5.65 14.09
C VAL A 365 -6.82 -6.50 14.38
N GLU A 366 -7.07 -6.80 15.65
CA GLU A 366 -8.27 -7.52 16.11
C GLU A 366 -9.53 -6.70 15.82
N ARG A 367 -9.49 -5.39 16.05
CA ARG A 367 -10.60 -4.49 15.72
C ARG A 367 -10.94 -4.51 14.23
N VAL A 368 -9.94 -4.51 13.36
CA VAL A 368 -10.15 -4.69 11.91
C VAL A 368 -10.85 -6.02 11.66
N ARG A 369 -10.32 -7.13 12.20
CA ARG A 369 -10.86 -8.47 11.96
C ARG A 369 -12.29 -8.65 12.47
N ASP A 370 -12.55 -8.22 13.70
CA ASP A 370 -13.75 -8.61 14.43
C ASP A 370 -14.90 -7.58 14.31
N VAL A 371 -14.58 -6.30 14.00
CA VAL A 371 -15.55 -5.20 13.96
C VAL A 371 -15.62 -4.54 12.59
N LEU A 372 -14.51 -3.97 12.13
CA LEU A 372 -14.53 -3.08 10.96
C LEU A 372 -14.71 -3.83 9.65
N ALA A 373 -14.00 -4.95 9.45
CA ALA A 373 -14.09 -5.73 8.21
C ALA A 373 -15.48 -6.35 8.02
N PRO A 374 -16.12 -6.99 9.02
CA PRO A 374 -17.49 -7.49 8.87
C PRO A 374 -18.50 -6.36 8.59
N ARG A 375 -18.33 -5.19 9.23
CA ARG A 375 -19.21 -4.04 8.98
C ARG A 375 -19.01 -3.51 7.56
N MET A 376 -17.77 -3.28 7.13
CA MET A 376 -17.47 -2.83 5.77
C MET A 376 -18.04 -3.80 4.73
N ALA A 377 -17.89 -5.11 4.93
CA ALA A 377 -18.43 -6.10 4.02
C ALA A 377 -19.96 -5.98 3.86
N ARG A 378 -20.71 -5.79 4.96
CA ARG A 378 -22.16 -5.56 4.89
C ARG A 378 -22.52 -4.26 4.18
N LEU A 379 -21.81 -3.17 4.47
CA LEU A 379 -22.06 -1.86 3.86
C LEU A 379 -21.77 -1.88 2.35
N TRP A 380 -20.65 -2.49 1.95
CA TRP A 380 -20.30 -2.64 0.53
C TRP A 380 -21.30 -3.54 -0.21
N ALA A 381 -21.72 -4.65 0.40
CA ALA A 381 -22.77 -5.50 -0.16
C ALA A 381 -24.07 -4.71 -0.40
N GLY A 382 -24.41 -3.76 0.47
CA GLY A 382 -25.53 -2.85 0.29
C GLY A 382 -25.39 -1.86 -0.88
N LEU A 383 -24.17 -1.61 -1.37
CA LEU A 383 -23.96 -0.78 -2.57
C LEU A 383 -24.18 -1.58 -3.86
N ALA A 384 -24.15 -2.91 -3.78
CA ALA A 384 -24.27 -3.79 -4.94
C ALA A 384 -25.66 -3.74 -5.61
N ASP A 385 -26.69 -3.17 -4.98
CA ASP A 385 -28.02 -2.98 -5.61
C ASP A 385 -28.05 -1.82 -6.62
N HIS A 386 -27.07 -0.91 -6.55
CA HIS A 386 -27.01 0.24 -7.45
C HIS A 386 -26.78 -0.18 -8.92
N PRO A 387 -27.46 0.42 -9.91
CA PRO A 387 -27.38 0.01 -11.32
C PRO A 387 -25.98 0.13 -11.93
N LEU A 388 -25.16 1.09 -11.47
CA LEU A 388 -23.78 1.25 -11.94
C LEU A 388 -22.78 0.29 -11.28
N VAL A 389 -23.21 -0.56 -10.34
CA VAL A 389 -22.30 -1.44 -9.59
C VAL A 389 -22.40 -2.87 -10.10
N GLY A 390 -21.35 -3.32 -10.77
CA GLY A 390 -21.22 -4.70 -11.26
C GLY A 390 -20.76 -5.67 -10.19
N GLU A 391 -19.80 -5.21 -9.34
CA GLU A 391 -19.26 -5.98 -8.23
C GLU A 391 -18.90 -5.06 -7.07
N THR A 392 -19.12 -5.55 -5.86
CA THR A 392 -18.44 -5.06 -4.66
C THR A 392 -17.58 -6.17 -4.07
N ARG A 393 -16.35 -5.86 -3.69
CA ARG A 393 -15.45 -6.84 -3.06
C ARG A 393 -14.75 -6.24 -1.85
N THR A 394 -14.59 -7.03 -0.80
CA THR A 394 -13.90 -6.65 0.42
C THR A 394 -13.06 -7.81 0.96
N LYS A 395 -11.91 -7.51 1.55
CA LYS A 395 -11.12 -8.43 2.36
C LYS A 395 -10.40 -7.65 3.45
N GLY A 396 -10.65 -8.00 4.71
CA GLY A 396 -10.21 -7.16 5.82
C GLY A 396 -10.79 -5.73 5.70
N PHE A 397 -9.95 -4.73 5.81
CA PHE A 397 -10.36 -3.32 5.69
C PHE A 397 -9.89 -2.70 4.36
N LEU A 398 -10.03 -3.51 3.30
CA LEU A 398 -9.87 -3.15 1.90
C LEU A 398 -11.21 -3.33 1.19
N GLY A 399 -11.58 -2.41 0.32
CA GLY A 399 -12.82 -2.51 -0.46
C GLY A 399 -12.69 -1.95 -1.86
N ALA A 400 -13.50 -2.48 -2.76
CA ALA A 400 -13.65 -1.97 -4.12
C ALA A 400 -15.11 -2.00 -4.57
N ILE A 401 -15.44 -1.06 -5.47
CA ILE A 401 -16.70 -0.96 -6.17
C ILE A 401 -16.36 -0.92 -7.66
N GLU A 402 -16.76 -1.93 -8.39
CA GLU A 402 -16.55 -2.03 -9.84
C GLU A 402 -17.70 -1.35 -10.57
N LEU A 403 -17.40 -0.30 -11.32
CA LEU A 403 -18.40 0.44 -12.08
C LEU A 403 -18.61 -0.22 -13.46
N VAL A 404 -19.87 -0.35 -13.85
CA VAL A 404 -20.28 -0.96 -15.13
C VAL A 404 -21.39 -0.12 -15.76
N LYS A 405 -21.46 -0.17 -17.09
CA LYS A 405 -22.53 0.46 -17.87
C LYS A 405 -23.83 -0.34 -17.78
N ASN A 406 -23.71 -1.65 -17.80
CA ASN A 406 -24.85 -2.56 -17.65
C ASN A 406 -24.50 -3.67 -16.66
N LYS A 407 -25.23 -3.71 -15.57
CA LYS A 407 -25.01 -4.66 -14.47
C LYS A 407 -25.38 -6.10 -14.85
N GLU A 408 -26.40 -6.29 -15.66
CA GLU A 408 -26.90 -7.62 -16.03
C GLU A 408 -25.91 -8.35 -16.95
N THR A 409 -25.41 -7.61 -17.95
CA THR A 409 -24.45 -8.16 -18.92
C THR A 409 -23.00 -8.07 -18.45
N GLY A 410 -22.70 -7.19 -17.49
CA GLY A 410 -21.32 -6.84 -17.11
C GLY A 410 -20.62 -5.92 -18.10
N GLU A 411 -21.39 -5.29 -19.03
CA GLU A 411 -20.83 -4.35 -20.01
C GLU A 411 -20.13 -3.19 -19.32
N ARG A 412 -18.88 -2.95 -19.70
CA ARG A 412 -18.06 -1.85 -19.17
C ARG A 412 -18.31 -0.57 -19.95
N PHE A 413 -17.98 0.55 -19.33
CA PHE A 413 -17.91 1.82 -20.06
C PHE A 413 -16.74 1.83 -21.04
N ASP A 414 -16.83 2.69 -22.05
CA ASP A 414 -15.69 3.01 -22.88
C ASP A 414 -14.58 3.62 -22.02
N GLY A 415 -13.37 3.07 -22.08
CA GLY A 415 -12.25 3.52 -21.26
C GLY A 415 -11.88 5.00 -21.45
N ASP A 416 -12.09 5.52 -22.66
CA ASP A 416 -11.81 6.94 -22.99
C ASP A 416 -12.78 7.89 -22.25
N LEU A 417 -13.93 7.41 -21.81
CA LEU A 417 -14.90 8.19 -21.02
C LEU A 417 -14.38 8.52 -19.61
N GLY A 418 -13.54 7.66 -19.03
CA GLY A 418 -12.91 7.88 -17.73
C GLY A 418 -13.88 7.96 -16.56
N VAL A 419 -14.88 7.08 -16.51
CA VAL A 419 -16.00 7.08 -15.55
C VAL A 419 -15.50 6.98 -14.11
N GLY A 420 -14.49 6.14 -13.84
CA GLY A 420 -13.86 6.08 -12.51
C GLY A 420 -13.25 7.42 -12.08
N GLY A 421 -12.64 8.16 -13.01
CA GLY A 421 -12.14 9.51 -12.77
C GLY A 421 -13.27 10.49 -12.39
N MET A 422 -14.40 10.44 -13.11
CA MET A 422 -15.59 11.24 -12.80
C MET A 422 -16.15 10.89 -11.41
N ALA A 423 -16.24 9.59 -11.09
CA ALA A 423 -16.68 9.11 -9.77
C ALA A 423 -15.79 9.64 -8.66
N ARG A 424 -14.45 9.53 -8.81
CA ARG A 424 -13.48 10.07 -7.85
C ARG A 424 -13.66 11.57 -7.63
N ASP A 425 -13.80 12.33 -8.70
CA ASP A 425 -13.93 13.79 -8.62
C ASP A 425 -15.25 14.22 -7.92
N LEU A 426 -16.36 13.52 -8.18
CA LEU A 426 -17.62 13.68 -7.46
C LEU A 426 -17.51 13.26 -5.99
N CYS A 427 -16.85 12.13 -5.74
CA CYS A 427 -16.64 11.58 -4.40
C CYS A 427 -15.94 12.60 -3.50
N VAL A 428 -14.84 13.16 -3.97
CA VAL A 428 -14.07 14.12 -3.18
C VAL A 428 -14.71 15.52 -3.22
N GLY A 429 -15.00 16.04 -4.42
CA GLY A 429 -15.40 17.43 -4.61
C GLY A 429 -16.81 17.75 -4.11
N LYS A 430 -17.75 16.82 -4.24
CA LYS A 430 -19.15 17.02 -3.84
C LYS A 430 -19.49 16.31 -2.54
N ASN A 431 -19.01 15.08 -2.35
CA ASN A 431 -19.42 14.23 -1.22
C ASN A 431 -18.41 14.21 -0.07
N GLY A 432 -17.26 14.88 -0.19
CA GLY A 432 -16.29 15.02 0.90
C GLY A 432 -15.69 13.68 1.37
N LEU A 433 -15.54 12.71 0.46
CA LEU A 433 -14.97 11.40 0.72
C LEU A 433 -13.77 11.17 -0.21
N VAL A 434 -12.61 10.88 0.35
CA VAL A 434 -11.43 10.50 -0.42
C VAL A 434 -11.50 9.01 -0.73
N MET A 435 -11.69 8.67 -1.99
CA MET A 435 -11.51 7.34 -2.58
C MET A 435 -10.66 7.47 -3.84
N ARG A 436 -10.01 6.39 -4.25
CA ARG A 436 -9.18 6.34 -5.46
C ARG A 436 -9.91 5.58 -6.57
N ALA A 437 -9.75 6.03 -7.81
CA ALA A 437 -10.13 5.28 -9.00
C ALA A 437 -8.93 4.54 -9.60
N VAL A 438 -9.14 3.30 -10.03
CA VAL A 438 -8.21 2.49 -10.82
C VAL A 438 -9.01 1.98 -12.03
N GLY A 439 -8.83 2.62 -13.19
CA GLY A 439 -9.82 2.48 -14.26
C GLY A 439 -11.21 2.84 -13.72
N ASP A 440 -12.19 2.01 -13.95
CA ASP A 440 -13.56 2.18 -13.45
C ASP A 440 -13.81 1.47 -12.10
N THR A 441 -12.78 1.16 -11.35
CA THR A 441 -12.88 0.61 -10.00
C THR A 441 -12.62 1.69 -8.95
N MET A 442 -13.60 1.96 -8.09
CA MET A 442 -13.43 2.83 -6.91
C MET A 442 -12.95 1.99 -5.74
N ILE A 443 -11.83 2.38 -5.13
CA ILE A 443 -11.18 1.61 -4.06
C ILE A 443 -11.10 2.39 -2.75
N ALA A 444 -11.14 1.65 -1.63
CA ALA A 444 -11.09 2.18 -0.28
C ALA A 444 -10.17 1.34 0.61
N SER A 445 -9.49 2.03 1.53
CA SER A 445 -8.59 1.47 2.53
C SER A 445 -8.49 2.41 3.73
N PRO A 446 -9.54 2.55 4.54
CA PRO A 446 -9.61 3.59 5.58
C PRO A 446 -8.70 3.29 6.78
N PRO A 447 -8.42 4.30 7.65
CA PRO A 447 -7.69 4.11 8.90
C PRO A 447 -8.45 3.21 9.89
N TYR A 448 -7.73 2.42 10.70
CA TYR A 448 -8.35 1.45 11.64
C TYR A 448 -9.02 2.10 12.85
N VAL A 449 -8.76 3.38 13.07
CA VAL A 449 -9.38 4.17 14.13
C VAL A 449 -10.76 4.72 13.77
N MET A 450 -11.18 4.53 12.52
CA MET A 450 -12.52 4.89 12.06
C MET A 450 -13.58 4.30 12.97
N THR A 451 -14.53 5.13 13.45
CA THR A 451 -15.65 4.62 14.23
C THR A 451 -16.65 3.90 13.32
N GLU A 452 -17.59 3.17 13.93
CA GLU A 452 -18.64 2.49 13.17
C GLU A 452 -19.56 3.50 12.46
N GLU A 453 -19.84 4.63 13.11
CA GLU A 453 -20.65 5.72 12.56
C GLU A 453 -19.92 6.43 11.40
N GLU A 454 -18.61 6.63 11.51
CA GLU A 454 -17.79 7.19 10.42
C GLU A 454 -17.73 6.24 9.21
N LEU A 455 -17.71 4.92 9.46
CA LEU A 455 -17.74 3.92 8.40
C LEU A 455 -19.12 3.88 7.70
N ASP A 456 -20.20 4.03 8.45
CA ASP A 456 -21.56 4.18 7.90
C ASP A 456 -21.68 5.43 7.04
N GLU A 457 -21.18 6.57 7.53
CA GLU A 457 -21.17 7.83 6.79
C GLU A 457 -20.28 7.72 5.53
N MET A 458 -19.15 7.04 5.61
CA MET A 458 -18.30 6.76 4.45
C MET A 458 -19.08 5.99 3.38
N ALA A 459 -19.80 4.93 3.75
CA ALA A 459 -20.62 4.15 2.83
C ALA A 459 -21.79 4.97 2.25
N ALA A 460 -22.43 5.81 3.08
CA ALA A 460 -23.48 6.71 2.64
C ALA A 460 -22.96 7.74 1.61
N ARG A 461 -21.75 8.28 1.81
CA ARG A 461 -21.09 9.19 0.85
C ARG A 461 -20.74 8.46 -0.46
N ALA A 462 -20.27 7.21 -0.37
CA ALA A 462 -20.03 6.39 -1.55
C ALA A 462 -21.33 6.16 -2.33
N ARG A 463 -22.45 5.86 -1.66
CA ARG A 463 -23.77 5.72 -2.30
C ARG A 463 -24.20 7.01 -3.01
N ARG A 464 -24.14 8.15 -2.32
CA ARG A 464 -24.47 9.46 -2.94
C ARG A 464 -23.57 9.74 -4.15
N THR A 465 -22.31 9.32 -4.11
CA THR A 465 -21.40 9.45 -5.26
C THR A 465 -21.88 8.63 -6.46
N LEU A 466 -22.38 7.42 -6.22
CA LEU A 466 -22.94 6.58 -7.29
C LEU A 466 -24.23 7.20 -7.87
N ASP A 467 -25.10 7.71 -7.02
CA ASP A 467 -26.33 8.40 -7.44
C ASP A 467 -26.00 9.63 -8.30
N ASP A 468 -25.08 10.49 -7.84
CA ASP A 468 -24.61 11.68 -8.56
C ASP A 468 -23.96 11.34 -9.90
N LEU A 469 -23.20 10.25 -9.94
CA LEU A 469 -22.57 9.74 -11.16
C LEU A 469 -23.61 9.25 -12.17
N ALA A 470 -24.61 8.51 -11.72
CA ALA A 470 -25.70 8.03 -12.58
C ALA A 470 -26.47 9.21 -13.20
N ASP A 471 -26.81 10.20 -12.39
CA ASP A 471 -27.46 11.43 -12.85
C ASP A 471 -26.61 12.19 -13.88
N LYS A 472 -25.29 12.25 -13.67
CA LYS A 472 -24.36 12.90 -14.61
C LYS A 472 -24.31 12.14 -15.92
N LEU A 473 -24.09 10.83 -15.89
CA LEU A 473 -23.98 9.98 -17.08
C LEU A 473 -25.28 9.98 -17.89
N THR A 474 -26.45 9.95 -17.22
CA THR A 474 -27.76 10.05 -17.89
C THR A 474 -27.92 11.39 -18.60
N ARG A 475 -27.58 12.51 -17.96
CA ARG A 475 -27.65 13.84 -18.58
C ARG A 475 -26.72 14.00 -19.79
N GLU A 476 -25.60 13.30 -19.78
CA GLU A 476 -24.59 13.33 -20.85
C GLU A 476 -24.88 12.28 -21.94
N GLY A 477 -25.92 11.45 -21.80
CA GLY A 477 -26.36 10.45 -22.78
C GLY A 477 -25.47 9.19 -22.85
N HIS A 478 -24.82 8.86 -21.73
CA HIS A 478 -23.94 7.68 -21.62
C HIS A 478 -24.65 6.47 -20.96
N LEU A 479 -25.84 6.69 -20.38
CA LEU A 479 -26.75 5.67 -19.83
C LEU A 479 -28.08 5.68 -20.54
#